data_9b44ae276000e811080b4b0a1014c787
#
_entry.id   9b44ae276000e811080b4b0a1014c787
#
_cell.length_a   1.000
_cell.length_b   1.000
_cell.length_c   1.000
_cell.angle_alpha   90.00
_cell.angle_beta   90.00
_cell.angle_gamma   90.00
#
_symmetry.space_group_name_H-M   'P 1'
#
loop_
_entity.id
_entity.type
_entity.pdbx_description
1 polymer ?
#
loop_
_entity_poly.entity_id
_entity_poly.type
_entity_poly.pdbx_seq_one_letter_code
_entity_poly.pdbx_strand_id
1 'polypeptide(L)'
;ALGRRRVNAPNQTVYRMAGLDPSDVDVLQVYDAFSPLVLLSLERLGFCGTGEAADFVQDGRIELGGEIPVNTSGGMLSEGHLNGWSQMMEIVRQLRHQAGARQVPDAKVAQWGTALGDSIIFGNSDV
;
A
#
# COMPACT_ATOMS: atom_id res chain seq x y z
N ALA A 1 0.25 11.44 18.93
CA ALA A 1 1.31 10.94 18.04
C ALA A 1 1.68 9.54 18.51
N LEU A 2 1.11 8.52 17.90
CA LEU A 2 1.58 7.14 18.06
C LEU A 2 2.98 7.10 17.45
N GLY A 3 3.97 6.78 18.29
CA GLY A 3 5.37 6.80 17.92
C GLY A 3 5.61 6.00 16.64
N ARG A 4 6.33 6.59 15.71
CA ARG A 4 6.79 5.96 14.48
C ARG A 4 7.53 4.66 14.87
N ARG A 5 6.85 3.53 14.79
CA ARG A 5 7.47 2.23 14.96
C ARG A 5 8.33 2.00 13.71
N ARG A 6 9.63 2.12 13.86
CA ARG A 6 10.56 1.59 12.85
C ARG A 6 10.43 0.08 12.88
N VAL A 7 9.61 -0.47 12.02
CA VAL A 7 9.59 -1.90 11.77
C VAL A 7 10.78 -2.19 10.86
N ASN A 8 11.63 -3.14 11.25
CA ASN A 8 12.70 -3.63 10.40
C ASN A 8 12.07 -4.42 9.24
N ALA A 9 11.57 -3.69 8.24
CA ALA A 9 10.99 -4.28 7.06
C ALA A 9 12.10 -5.01 6.29
N PRO A 10 11.87 -6.26 5.87
CA PRO A 10 12.82 -6.98 5.03
C PRO A 10 13.15 -6.24 3.72
N ASN A 11 12.30 -5.34 3.27
CA ASN A 11 12.48 -4.57 2.05
C ASN A 11 12.77 -3.08 2.30
N GLN A 12 13.74 -2.79 3.16
CA GLN A 12 14.17 -1.41 3.41
C GLN A 12 14.80 -0.71 2.19
N THR A 13 15.19 -1.47 1.17
CA THR A 13 15.90 -0.94 0.00
C THR A 13 15.05 0.05 -0.78
N VAL A 14 13.78 -0.25 -1.03
CA VAL A 14 12.88 0.63 -1.78
C VAL A 14 12.67 1.97 -1.07
N TYR A 15 12.47 1.95 0.25
CA TYR A 15 12.30 3.17 1.05
C TYR A 15 13.58 4.00 1.10
N ARG A 16 14.72 3.34 1.30
CA ARG A 16 16.02 4.03 1.31
C ARG A 16 16.32 4.68 -0.04
N MET A 17 15.99 4.01 -1.15
CA MET A 17 16.17 4.59 -2.49
C MET A 17 15.25 5.79 -2.73
N ALA A 18 14.03 5.74 -2.21
CA ALA A 18 13.06 6.83 -2.32
C ALA A 18 13.29 7.96 -1.31
N GLY A 19 14.09 7.73 -0.27
CA GLY A 19 14.24 8.68 0.84
C GLY A 19 12.98 8.79 1.72
N LEU A 20 12.18 7.73 1.80
CA LEU A 20 10.88 7.68 2.45
C LEU A 20 10.83 6.56 3.50
N ASP A 21 9.80 6.59 4.33
CA ASP A 21 9.42 5.53 5.26
C ASP A 21 8.03 4.97 4.91
N PRO A 22 7.63 3.78 5.40
CA PRO A 22 6.27 3.27 5.20
C PRO A 22 5.17 4.25 5.65
N SER A 23 5.45 5.08 6.66
CA SER A 23 4.52 6.10 7.16
C SER A 23 4.32 7.30 6.21
N ASP A 24 5.10 7.41 5.16
CA ASP A 24 4.97 8.45 4.14
C ASP A 24 4.08 7.99 2.97
N VAL A 25 3.68 6.71 2.95
CA VAL A 25 2.82 6.15 1.90
C VAL A 25 1.36 6.45 2.19
N ASP A 26 0.68 7.10 1.24
CA ASP A 26 -0.73 7.49 1.35
C ASP A 26 -1.68 6.40 0.83
N VAL A 27 -1.24 5.61 -0.14
CA VAL A 27 -2.03 4.56 -0.78
C VAL A 27 -1.16 3.33 -1.05
N LEU A 28 -1.62 2.16 -0.63
CA LEU A 28 -0.94 0.90 -0.87
C LEU A 28 -1.75 0.02 -1.81
N GLN A 29 -1.09 -0.49 -2.85
CA GLN A 29 -1.63 -1.54 -3.71
C GLN A 29 -0.78 -2.80 -3.52
N VAL A 30 -1.40 -3.91 -3.12
CA VAL A 30 -0.69 -5.18 -2.93
C VAL A 30 -1.20 -6.23 -3.89
N TYR A 31 -0.28 -7.08 -4.36
CA TYR A 31 -0.63 -8.20 -5.21
C TYR A 31 -1.46 -9.22 -4.42
N ASP A 32 -2.75 -9.25 -4.69
CA ASP A 32 -3.77 -9.97 -3.92
C ASP A 32 -4.39 -11.14 -4.69
N ALA A 33 -3.57 -11.94 -5.37
CA ALA A 33 -4.06 -13.15 -6.06
C ALA A 33 -4.84 -14.09 -5.11
N PHE A 34 -4.53 -14.05 -3.83
CA PHE A 34 -5.24 -14.73 -2.74
C PHE A 34 -5.34 -13.78 -1.54
N SER A 35 -6.45 -13.79 -0.81
CA SER A 35 -6.68 -12.89 0.34
C SER A 35 -5.57 -12.91 1.40
N PRO A 36 -4.95 -14.05 1.78
CA PRO A 36 -3.86 -14.05 2.75
C PRO A 36 -2.62 -13.27 2.30
N LEU A 37 -2.43 -13.06 1.00
CA LEU A 37 -1.30 -12.29 0.48
C LEU A 37 -1.35 -10.82 0.91
N VAL A 38 -2.53 -10.28 1.18
CA VAL A 38 -2.67 -8.91 1.70
C VAL A 38 -1.98 -8.79 3.06
N LEU A 39 -2.29 -9.70 3.98
CA LEU A 39 -1.69 -9.72 5.32
C LEU A 39 -0.17 -9.90 5.27
N LEU A 40 0.29 -10.88 4.49
CA LEU A 40 1.72 -11.13 4.32
C LEU A 40 2.45 -9.93 3.69
N SER A 41 1.81 -9.22 2.76
CA SER A 41 2.39 -8.03 2.13
C SER A 41 2.53 -6.88 3.13
N LEU A 42 1.54 -6.65 3.99
CA LEU A 42 1.61 -5.62 5.02
C LEU A 42 2.82 -5.81 5.95
N GLU A 43 3.06 -7.04 6.39
CA GLU A 43 4.23 -7.39 7.19
C GLU A 43 5.53 -7.23 6.39
N ARG A 44 5.56 -7.76 5.16
CA ARG A 44 6.75 -7.77 4.32
C ARG A 44 7.19 -6.38 3.90
N LEU A 45 6.24 -5.49 3.66
CA LEU A 45 6.49 -4.11 3.26
C LEU A 45 6.69 -3.17 4.45
N GLY A 46 6.52 -3.65 5.69
CA GLY A 46 6.85 -2.92 6.91
C GLY A 46 5.76 -2.00 7.44
N PHE A 47 4.51 -2.22 7.07
CA PHE A 47 3.38 -1.49 7.65
C PHE A 47 3.02 -1.98 9.05
N CYS A 48 3.33 -3.24 9.35
CA CYS A 48 3.21 -3.83 10.69
C CYS A 48 4.34 -4.84 10.93
N GLY A 49 4.47 -5.31 12.17
CA GLY A 49 5.45 -6.34 12.54
C GLY A 49 5.03 -7.73 12.07
N THR A 50 5.99 -8.65 12.03
CA THR A 50 5.72 -10.06 11.71
C THR A 50 4.74 -10.67 12.69
N GLY A 51 3.66 -11.28 12.18
CA GLY A 51 2.56 -11.84 12.98
C GLY A 51 1.54 -10.82 13.47
N GLU A 52 1.66 -9.55 13.12
CA GLU A 52 0.77 -8.47 13.58
C GLU A 52 -0.31 -8.09 12.55
N ALA A 53 -0.24 -8.60 11.33
CA ALA A 53 -1.12 -8.14 10.25
C ALA A 53 -2.61 -8.37 10.52
N ALA A 54 -2.98 -9.47 11.19
CA ALA A 54 -4.37 -9.77 11.51
C ALA A 54 -4.97 -8.73 12.49
N ASP A 55 -4.19 -8.27 13.46
CA ASP A 55 -4.60 -7.20 14.38
C ASP A 55 -4.52 -5.82 13.70
N PHE A 56 -3.50 -5.63 12.85
CA PHE A 56 -3.30 -4.39 12.13
C PHE A 56 -4.48 -4.01 11.23
N VAL A 57 -5.13 -4.97 10.57
CA VAL A 57 -6.23 -4.69 9.64
C VAL A 57 -7.58 -4.45 10.32
N GLN A 58 -7.65 -4.55 11.65
CA GLN A 58 -8.89 -4.31 12.38
C GLN A 58 -9.30 -2.83 12.35
N ASP A 59 -10.55 -2.56 12.71
CA ASP A 59 -11.11 -1.22 12.89
C ASP A 59 -11.05 -0.33 11.63
N GLY A 60 -11.15 -0.94 10.43
CA GLY A 60 -11.18 -0.21 9.17
C GLY A 60 -9.85 0.46 8.77
N ARG A 61 -8.75 0.05 9.38
CA ARG A 61 -7.44 0.71 9.22
C ARG A 61 -6.92 0.70 7.78
N ILE A 62 -7.26 -0.34 7.01
CA ILE A 62 -6.87 -0.49 5.59
C ILE A 62 -8.00 -0.12 4.61
N GLU A 63 -9.14 0.32 5.11
CA GLU A 63 -10.26 0.76 4.29
C GLU A 63 -10.03 2.17 3.74
N LEU A 64 -10.86 2.58 2.78
CA LEU A 64 -10.86 3.95 2.30
C LEU A 64 -11.22 4.90 3.46
N GLY A 65 -10.36 5.87 3.71
CA GLY A 65 -10.46 6.76 4.88
C GLY A 65 -9.76 6.23 6.14
N GLY A 66 -9.21 5.02 6.09
CA GLY A 66 -8.38 4.46 7.17
C GLY A 66 -6.96 4.99 7.17
N GLU A 67 -6.13 4.42 8.04
CA GLU A 67 -4.72 4.82 8.23
C GLU A 67 -3.87 4.63 6.98
N ILE A 68 -4.06 3.49 6.29
CA ILE A 68 -3.41 3.16 5.02
C ILE A 68 -4.40 2.44 4.09
N PRO A 69 -5.07 3.15 3.19
CA PRO A 69 -5.97 2.53 2.24
C PRO A 69 -5.26 1.52 1.34
N VAL A 70 -5.76 0.28 1.32
CA VAL A 70 -5.18 -0.83 0.57
C VAL A 70 -6.14 -1.26 -0.54
N ASN A 71 -5.60 -1.43 -1.76
CA ASN A 71 -6.35 -1.92 -2.92
C ASN A 71 -7.67 -1.18 -3.14
N THR A 72 -7.59 0.13 -3.24
CA THR A 72 -8.74 1.04 -3.33
C THR A 72 -9.68 0.77 -4.51
N SER A 73 -9.21 0.12 -5.58
CA SER A 73 -10.04 -0.33 -6.70
C SER A 73 -10.72 -1.69 -6.47
N GLY A 74 -10.44 -2.33 -5.34
CA GLY A 74 -10.89 -3.68 -5.01
C GLY A 74 -9.88 -4.78 -5.35
N GLY A 75 -8.74 -4.40 -5.93
CA GLY A 75 -7.64 -5.31 -6.25
C GLY A 75 -7.95 -6.33 -7.34
N MET A 76 -7.09 -7.31 -7.48
CA MET A 76 -7.23 -8.36 -8.49
C MET A 76 -8.47 -9.25 -8.27
N LEU A 77 -8.91 -9.39 -7.02
CA LEU A 77 -10.10 -10.16 -6.67
C LEU A 77 -11.40 -9.52 -7.22
N SER A 78 -11.39 -8.21 -7.47
CA SER A 78 -12.54 -7.47 -8.03
C SER A 78 -12.36 -7.12 -9.51
N GLU A 79 -11.14 -6.81 -9.95
CA GLU A 79 -10.86 -6.31 -11.29
C GLU A 79 -10.36 -7.37 -12.27
N GLY A 80 -9.94 -8.53 -11.76
CA GLY A 80 -9.38 -9.63 -12.54
C GLY A 80 -7.85 -9.71 -12.49
N HIS A 81 -7.31 -10.84 -12.94
CA HIS A 81 -5.89 -11.17 -12.85
C HIS A 81 -5.10 -10.58 -14.02
N LEU A 82 -4.55 -9.39 -13.84
CA LEU A 82 -3.69 -8.71 -14.81
C LEU A 82 -2.24 -8.53 -14.30
N ASN A 83 -1.76 -9.45 -13.46
CA ASN A 83 -0.39 -9.45 -12.91
C ASN A 83 0.00 -8.11 -12.25
N GLY A 84 -0.94 -7.43 -11.59
CA GLY A 84 -0.71 -6.16 -10.91
C GLY A 84 -0.92 -4.91 -11.77
N TRP A 85 -1.16 -5.03 -13.07
CA TRP A 85 -1.35 -3.87 -13.93
C TRP A 85 -2.59 -3.03 -13.58
N SER A 86 -3.69 -3.66 -13.18
CA SER A 86 -4.87 -2.93 -12.70
C SER A 86 -4.57 -2.09 -11.47
N GLN A 87 -3.77 -2.63 -10.56
CA GLN A 87 -3.31 -1.94 -9.35
C GLN A 87 -2.37 -0.78 -9.68
N MET A 88 -1.48 -0.94 -10.66
CA MET A 88 -0.62 0.15 -11.16
C MET A 88 -1.45 1.28 -11.79
N MET A 89 -2.49 0.93 -12.54
CA MET A 89 -3.43 1.92 -13.10
C MET A 89 -4.18 2.68 -12.01
N GLU A 90 -4.57 2.00 -10.93
CA GLU A 90 -5.20 2.66 -9.78
C GLU A 90 -4.23 3.62 -9.09
N ILE A 91 -2.97 3.27 -8.93
CA ILE A 91 -1.92 4.17 -8.40
C ILE A 91 -1.85 5.46 -9.25
N VAL A 92 -1.81 5.33 -10.57
CA VAL A 92 -1.76 6.50 -11.47
C VAL A 92 -3.00 7.38 -11.29
N ARG A 93 -4.19 6.78 -11.16
CA ARG A 93 -5.43 7.53 -10.92
C ARG A 93 -5.41 8.25 -9.58
N GLN A 94 -4.96 7.60 -8.53
CA GLN A 94 -4.85 8.18 -7.18
C GLN A 94 -3.89 9.38 -7.17
N LEU A 95 -2.69 9.22 -7.72
CA LEU A 95 -1.68 10.28 -7.76
C LEU A 95 -2.05 11.45 -8.68
N ARG A 96 -2.92 11.23 -9.65
CA ARG A 96 -3.49 12.27 -10.53
C ARG A 96 -4.79 12.87 -9.99
N HIS A 97 -5.25 12.45 -8.82
CA HIS A 97 -6.54 12.84 -8.24
C HIS A 97 -7.72 12.57 -9.19
N GLN A 98 -7.68 11.41 -9.87
CA GLN A 98 -8.66 10.98 -10.88
C GLN A 98 -9.36 9.67 -10.49
N ALA A 99 -9.30 9.27 -9.24
CA ALA A 99 -9.90 8.01 -8.78
C ALA A 99 -11.41 8.13 -8.43
N GLY A 100 -12.01 9.31 -8.55
CA GLY A 100 -13.43 9.55 -8.30
C GLY A 100 -13.81 9.25 -6.85
N ALA A 101 -14.83 8.42 -6.62
CA ALA A 101 -15.31 8.07 -5.29
C ALA A 101 -14.29 7.26 -4.46
N ARG A 102 -13.27 6.69 -5.10
CA ARG A 102 -12.19 5.95 -4.43
C ARG A 102 -10.99 6.82 -4.08
N GLN A 103 -11.05 8.12 -4.39
CA GLN A 103 -9.93 9.02 -4.21
C GLN A 103 -9.52 9.14 -2.74
N VAL A 104 -8.26 8.83 -2.45
CA VAL A 104 -7.62 9.14 -1.18
C VAL A 104 -7.26 10.63 -1.19
N PRO A 105 -7.76 11.43 -0.24
CA PRO A 105 -7.47 12.87 -0.19
C PRO A 105 -5.96 13.15 -0.13
N ASP A 106 -5.52 14.12 -0.90
CA ASP A 106 -4.13 14.62 -0.91
C ASP A 106 -3.04 13.55 -1.13
N ALA A 107 -3.37 12.44 -1.80
CA ALA A 107 -2.43 11.36 -2.09
C ALA A 107 -1.25 11.88 -2.94
N LYS A 108 -0.03 11.73 -2.42
CA LYS A 108 1.22 12.15 -3.04
C LYS A 108 2.18 11.00 -3.25
N VAL A 109 2.15 10.00 -2.37
CA VAL A 109 3.00 8.82 -2.40
C VAL A 109 2.13 7.57 -2.43
N ALA A 110 2.34 6.73 -3.41
CA ALA A 110 1.69 5.44 -3.50
C ALA A 110 2.71 4.32 -3.69
N GLN A 111 2.41 3.16 -3.16
CA GLN A 111 3.28 2.00 -3.25
C GLN A 111 2.53 0.81 -3.85
N TRP A 112 3.20 0.08 -4.73
CA TRP A 112 2.82 -1.26 -5.12
C TRP A 112 3.80 -2.27 -4.51
N GLY A 113 3.31 -3.43 -4.07
CA GLY A 113 4.18 -4.44 -3.55
C GLY A 113 3.57 -5.84 -3.47
N THR A 114 4.41 -6.82 -3.14
CA THR A 114 4.04 -8.23 -3.03
C THR A 114 4.46 -8.83 -1.70
N ALA A 115 3.86 -9.97 -1.36
CA ALA A 115 4.25 -10.78 -0.21
C ALA A 115 5.69 -11.36 -0.34
N LEU A 116 6.27 -11.36 -1.54
CA LEU A 116 7.65 -11.78 -1.78
C LEU A 116 8.64 -10.64 -1.50
N GLY A 117 8.14 -9.41 -1.38
CA GLY A 117 8.95 -8.24 -1.08
C GLY A 117 9.31 -7.38 -2.30
N ASP A 118 8.88 -7.75 -3.50
CA ASP A 118 9.01 -6.85 -4.65
C ASP A 118 8.16 -5.61 -4.40
N SER A 119 8.72 -4.43 -4.71
CA SER A 119 8.01 -3.19 -4.45
C SER A 119 8.48 -2.04 -5.33
N ILE A 120 7.54 -1.15 -5.65
CA ILE A 120 7.79 0.09 -6.37
C ILE A 120 7.07 1.22 -5.62
N ILE A 121 7.75 2.34 -5.40
CA ILE A 121 7.15 3.56 -4.86
C ILE A 121 6.99 4.57 -5.98
N PHE A 122 5.83 5.20 -6.02
CA PHE A 122 5.45 6.24 -6.96
C PHE A 122 5.18 7.53 -6.20
N GLY A 123 5.59 8.65 -6.74
CA GLY A 123 5.25 9.97 -6.23
C GLY A 123 4.67 10.85 -7.34
N ASN A 124 3.89 11.85 -6.95
CA ASN A 124 3.51 12.94 -7.85
C ASN A 124 4.55 14.07 -7.78
N SER A 125 4.33 15.17 -8.51
CA SER A 125 5.25 16.31 -8.56
C SER A 125 5.41 17.08 -7.25
N ASP A 126 4.59 16.77 -6.24
CA ASP A 126 4.55 17.48 -4.96
C ASP A 126 5.26 16.71 -3.83
N VAL A 127 5.98 15.66 -4.19
CA VAL A 127 6.78 14.84 -3.26
C VAL A 127 8.20 15.37 -3.14
#